data_307ddfda073f1e602d0dea1f0253583c
#
_entry.id   307ddfda073f1e602d0dea1f0253583c
#
_cell.length_a   1.000
_cell.length_b   1.000
_cell.length_c   1.000
_cell.angle_alpha   90.00
_cell.angle_beta   90.00
_cell.angle_gamma   90.00
#
_symmetry.space_group_name_H-M   'P 1'
#
loop_
_entity.id
_entity.type
_entity.pdbx_description
1 polymer ?
#
loop_
_entity_poly.entity_id
_entity_poly.type
_entity_poly.pdbx_seq_one_letter_code
_entity_poly.pdbx_strand_id
1 'polypeptide(L)'
;MQKIGFAEALDSIIATDPRYNRDAYVFLRDALDYTTKQQKKIKGGPVRHVAGPELLQGVRQYALKEFGPMVITVLSYWGIRCCEDIGHMVFNLIGAGIFGKTEEDSIEDFKSVYDFEEAFVKPFEPQKAQTAPLPKALPAPKVS
;
A
#
# COMPACT_ATOMS: atom_id res chain seq x y z
N MET A 1 -2.02 32.97 2.89
CA MET A 1 -2.89 31.84 2.62
C MET A 1 -2.64 30.73 3.61
N GLN A 2 -3.70 30.20 4.17
CA GLN A 2 -3.56 29.17 5.17
C GLN A 2 -3.57 27.79 4.56
N LYS A 3 -2.74 26.92 5.09
CA LYS A 3 -2.75 25.54 4.68
C LYS A 3 -3.93 24.84 5.30
N ILE A 4 -4.57 24.01 4.52
CA ILE A 4 -5.62 23.14 5.03
C ILE A 4 -4.96 22.01 5.80
N GLY A 5 -5.45 21.72 6.98
CA GLY A 5 -4.95 20.60 7.75
C GLY A 5 -5.32 19.26 7.12
N PHE A 6 -4.61 18.22 7.51
CA PHE A 6 -4.82 16.89 6.95
C PHE A 6 -6.26 16.43 7.16
N ALA A 7 -6.79 16.60 8.37
CA ALA A 7 -8.16 16.15 8.68
C ALA A 7 -9.17 16.89 7.82
N GLU A 8 -8.98 18.19 7.65
CA GLU A 8 -9.89 18.99 6.84
C GLU A 8 -9.82 18.61 5.38
N ALA A 9 -8.59 18.32 4.90
CA ALA A 9 -8.42 17.88 3.54
C ALA A 9 -9.14 16.55 3.30
N LEU A 10 -9.06 15.64 4.26
CA LEU A 10 -9.76 14.36 4.13
C LEU A 10 -11.27 14.53 4.08
N ASP A 11 -11.81 15.44 4.89
CA ASP A 11 -13.24 15.71 4.85
C ASP A 11 -13.67 16.17 3.46
N SER A 12 -12.88 17.05 2.87
CA SER A 12 -13.17 17.59 1.55
C SER A 12 -13.04 16.49 0.48
N ILE A 13 -12.00 15.67 0.57
CA ILE A 13 -11.78 14.60 -0.40
C ILE A 13 -12.93 13.60 -0.35
N ILE A 14 -13.31 13.19 0.85
CA ILE A 14 -14.35 12.17 0.99
C ILE A 14 -15.70 12.69 0.53
N ALA A 15 -15.94 13.98 0.69
CA ALA A 15 -17.18 14.58 0.21
C ALA A 15 -17.30 14.48 -1.32
N THR A 16 -16.20 14.55 -2.04
CA THR A 16 -16.21 14.49 -3.50
C THR A 16 -15.95 13.09 -4.03
N ASP A 17 -15.21 12.27 -3.29
CA ASP A 17 -14.84 10.93 -3.73
C ASP A 17 -14.95 9.98 -2.54
N PRO A 18 -16.12 9.40 -2.31
CA PRO A 18 -16.33 8.56 -1.12
C PRO A 18 -15.88 7.11 -1.29
N ARG A 19 -15.15 6.80 -2.37
CA ARG A 19 -14.76 5.41 -2.63
C ARG A 19 -13.89 4.80 -1.54
N TYR A 20 -13.10 5.62 -0.86
CA TYR A 20 -12.08 5.13 0.05
C TYR A 20 -12.33 5.63 1.46
N ASN A 21 -12.09 4.77 2.42
CA ASN A 21 -12.29 5.07 3.83
C ASN A 21 -11.28 6.13 4.30
N ARG A 22 -11.70 6.95 5.24
CA ARG A 22 -10.82 7.97 5.80
C ARG A 22 -9.52 7.37 6.35
N ASP A 23 -9.61 6.22 7.02
CA ASP A 23 -8.43 5.57 7.59
C ASP A 23 -7.47 5.08 6.51
N ALA A 24 -7.96 4.84 5.31
CA ALA A 24 -7.09 4.45 4.21
C ALA A 24 -6.12 5.58 3.87
N TYR A 25 -6.58 6.82 3.91
CA TYR A 25 -5.70 7.97 3.63
C TYR A 25 -4.67 8.15 4.74
N VAL A 26 -5.05 7.90 5.98
CA VAL A 26 -4.11 7.94 7.10
C VAL A 26 -3.03 6.89 6.89
N PHE A 27 -3.45 5.69 6.53
CA PHE A 27 -2.53 4.60 6.22
C PHE A 27 -1.57 5.00 5.09
N LEU A 28 -2.11 5.60 4.03
CA LEU A 28 -1.28 5.98 2.88
C LEU A 28 -0.25 7.03 3.27
N ARG A 29 -0.62 8.00 4.09
CA ARG A 29 0.32 8.99 4.59
C ARG A 29 1.44 8.30 5.37
N ASP A 30 1.07 7.35 6.24
CA ASP A 30 2.06 6.64 7.02
C ASP A 30 2.96 5.77 6.14
N ALA A 31 2.39 5.21 5.07
CA ALA A 31 3.16 4.41 4.13
C ALA A 31 4.16 5.27 3.37
N LEU A 32 3.78 6.49 3.03
CA LEU A 32 4.72 7.41 2.38
C LEU A 32 5.88 7.75 3.32
N ASP A 33 5.57 8.02 4.58
CA ASP A 33 6.60 8.30 5.56
C ASP A 33 7.54 7.11 5.71
N TYR A 34 6.99 5.90 5.77
CA TYR A 34 7.79 4.68 5.83
C TYR A 34 8.70 4.57 4.60
N THR A 35 8.15 4.80 3.42
CA THR A 35 8.90 4.70 2.17
C THR A 35 10.04 5.70 2.13
N THR A 36 9.76 6.92 2.54
CA THR A 36 10.77 7.98 2.59
C THR A 36 11.92 7.59 3.52
N LYS A 37 11.59 7.06 4.69
CA LYS A 37 12.60 6.65 5.65
C LYS A 37 13.43 5.48 5.15
N GLN A 38 12.79 4.55 4.44
CA GLN A 38 13.51 3.41 3.87
C GLN A 38 14.48 3.86 2.78
N GLN A 39 14.05 4.79 1.93
CA GLN A 39 14.94 5.31 0.89
C GLN A 39 16.13 6.03 1.49
N LYS A 40 15.91 6.79 2.54
CA LYS A 40 16.99 7.51 3.20
C LYS A 40 17.99 6.53 3.81
N LYS A 41 17.51 5.43 4.38
CA LYS A 41 18.38 4.41 4.95
C LYS A 41 19.26 3.76 3.90
N ILE A 42 18.67 3.45 2.74
CA ILE A 42 19.37 2.71 1.70
C ILE A 42 20.31 3.60 0.92
N LYS A 43 19.84 4.78 0.53
CA LYS A 43 20.58 5.66 -0.37
C LYS A 43 21.33 6.77 0.34
N GLY A 44 20.88 7.10 1.54
CA GLY A 44 21.45 8.22 2.27
C GLY A 44 21.06 9.54 1.65
N GLY A 45 21.62 10.63 2.17
CA GLY A 45 21.39 11.93 1.63
C GLY A 45 20.05 12.54 1.97
N PRO A 46 19.68 13.63 1.29
CA PRO A 46 18.44 14.33 1.58
C PRO A 46 17.23 13.52 1.11
N VAL A 47 16.10 13.84 1.72
CA VAL A 47 14.84 13.21 1.35
C VAL A 47 14.49 13.65 -0.08
N ARG A 48 14.12 12.68 -0.91
CA ARG A 48 13.76 12.93 -2.28
C ARG A 48 12.27 12.69 -2.48
N HIS A 49 11.75 13.25 -3.57
CA HIS A 49 10.40 12.93 -3.99
C HIS A 49 10.28 11.42 -4.26
N VAL A 50 9.18 10.83 -3.82
CA VAL A 50 8.91 9.42 -4.02
C VAL A 50 8.02 9.27 -5.25
N ALA A 51 8.51 8.53 -6.24
CA ALA A 51 7.72 8.28 -7.45
C ALA A 51 6.64 7.25 -7.17
N GLY A 52 5.61 7.23 -8.03
CA GLY A 52 4.48 6.32 -7.86
C GLY A 52 4.84 4.87 -7.62
N PRO A 53 5.63 4.27 -8.52
CA PRO A 53 5.99 2.86 -8.32
C PRO A 53 6.78 2.62 -7.04
N GLU A 54 7.63 3.56 -6.66
CA GLU A 54 8.36 3.46 -5.40
C GLU A 54 7.43 3.49 -4.21
N LEU A 55 6.43 4.37 -4.25
CA LEU A 55 5.44 4.45 -3.18
C LEU A 55 4.64 3.16 -3.11
N LEU A 56 4.26 2.60 -4.24
CA LEU A 56 3.51 1.36 -4.25
C LEU A 56 4.28 0.21 -3.61
N GLN A 57 5.59 0.14 -3.86
CA GLN A 57 6.41 -0.87 -3.19
C GLN A 57 6.47 -0.63 -1.69
N GLY A 58 6.58 0.64 -1.30
CA GLY A 58 6.55 0.99 0.11
C GLY A 58 5.22 0.65 0.77
N VAL A 59 4.13 0.92 0.07
CA VAL A 59 2.80 0.56 0.55
C VAL A 59 2.71 -0.95 0.78
N ARG A 60 3.22 -1.73 -0.17
CA ARG A 60 3.21 -3.19 -0.05
C ARG A 60 3.96 -3.63 1.20
N GLN A 61 5.17 -3.14 1.36
CA GLN A 61 6.00 -3.52 2.50
C GLN A 61 5.38 -3.10 3.82
N TYR A 62 4.89 -1.87 3.86
CA TYR A 62 4.30 -1.34 5.09
C TYR A 62 3.01 -2.07 5.45
N ALA A 63 2.18 -2.36 4.46
CA ALA A 63 0.93 -3.07 4.70
C ALA A 63 1.18 -4.47 5.23
N LEU A 64 2.15 -5.17 4.63
CA LEU A 64 2.48 -6.51 5.09
C LEU A 64 3.02 -6.49 6.52
N LYS A 65 3.82 -5.49 6.83
CA LYS A 65 4.37 -5.34 8.17
C LYS A 65 3.28 -5.05 9.21
N GLU A 66 2.34 -4.17 8.85
CA GLU A 66 1.33 -3.74 9.82
C GLU A 66 0.20 -4.74 9.98
N PHE A 67 -0.21 -5.38 8.90
CA PHE A 67 -1.42 -6.20 8.94
C PHE A 67 -1.17 -7.69 8.79
N GLY A 68 0.01 -8.09 8.32
CA GLY A 68 0.30 -9.51 8.14
C GLY A 68 -0.74 -10.18 7.27
N PRO A 69 -1.21 -11.38 7.66
CA PRO A 69 -2.19 -12.11 6.84
C PRO A 69 -3.52 -11.41 6.67
N MET A 70 -3.80 -10.41 7.49
CA MET A 70 -5.07 -9.66 7.39
C MET A 70 -5.03 -8.54 6.36
N VAL A 71 -3.91 -8.37 5.67
CA VAL A 71 -3.68 -7.22 4.82
C VAL A 71 -4.77 -7.06 3.76
N ILE A 72 -5.10 -8.13 3.05
CA ILE A 72 -6.08 -8.01 1.97
C ILE A 72 -7.47 -7.68 2.50
N THR A 73 -7.81 -8.19 3.66
CA THR A 73 -9.09 -7.91 4.30
C THR A 73 -9.18 -6.44 4.67
N VAL A 74 -8.12 -5.91 5.28
CA VAL A 74 -8.10 -4.50 5.68
C VAL A 74 -8.19 -3.58 4.47
N LEU A 75 -7.38 -3.85 3.45
CA LEU A 75 -7.38 -3.01 2.26
C LEU A 75 -8.73 -3.04 1.56
N SER A 76 -9.34 -4.22 1.44
CA SER A 76 -10.65 -4.35 0.82
C SER A 76 -11.72 -3.59 1.61
N TYR A 77 -11.66 -3.66 2.93
CA TYR A 77 -12.59 -2.93 3.78
C TYR A 77 -12.49 -1.43 3.51
N TRP A 78 -11.31 -0.94 3.24
CA TRP A 78 -11.09 0.47 2.97
C TRP A 78 -11.43 0.87 1.53
N GLY A 79 -11.76 -0.10 0.68
CA GLY A 79 -12.06 0.17 -0.73
C GLY A 79 -10.88 0.06 -1.66
N ILE A 80 -9.73 -0.37 -1.15
CA ILE A 80 -8.51 -0.48 -1.96
C ILE A 80 -8.39 -1.91 -2.46
N ARG A 81 -8.52 -2.09 -3.77
CA ARG A 81 -8.51 -3.42 -4.37
C ARG A 81 -7.42 -3.63 -5.40
N CYS A 82 -6.76 -2.55 -5.82
CA CYS A 82 -5.72 -2.64 -6.85
C CYS A 82 -4.81 -1.42 -6.74
N CYS A 83 -3.70 -1.48 -7.47
CA CYS A 83 -2.74 -0.37 -7.46
C CYS A 83 -3.36 0.93 -7.91
N GLU A 84 -4.26 0.87 -8.89
CA GLU A 84 -4.91 2.07 -9.39
C GLU A 84 -5.71 2.80 -8.32
N ASP A 85 -6.29 2.05 -7.37
CA ASP A 85 -7.00 2.68 -6.26
C ASP A 85 -6.06 3.53 -5.42
N ILE A 86 -4.87 3.03 -5.17
CA ILE A 86 -3.87 3.80 -4.45
C ILE A 86 -3.50 5.06 -5.22
N GLY A 87 -3.40 4.93 -6.54
CA GLY A 87 -3.14 6.08 -7.40
C GLY A 87 -4.23 7.14 -7.29
N HIS A 88 -5.48 6.72 -7.29
CA HIS A 88 -6.60 7.66 -7.13
C HIS A 88 -6.49 8.42 -5.80
N MET A 89 -6.15 7.70 -4.74
CA MET A 89 -6.00 8.32 -3.42
C MET A 89 -4.84 9.30 -3.41
N VAL A 90 -3.72 8.93 -4.01
CA VAL A 90 -2.56 9.81 -4.08
C VAL A 90 -2.92 11.10 -4.80
N PHE A 91 -3.61 11.00 -5.94
CA PHE A 91 -3.95 12.19 -6.70
C PHE A 91 -5.04 13.02 -6.01
N ASN A 92 -5.90 12.38 -5.22
CA ASN A 92 -6.82 13.14 -4.39
C ASN A 92 -6.05 13.99 -3.35
N LEU A 93 -5.00 13.41 -2.77
CA LEU A 93 -4.19 14.13 -1.79
C LEU A 93 -3.35 15.21 -2.46
N ILE A 94 -2.89 14.98 -3.67
CA ILE A 94 -2.18 16.01 -4.44
C ILE A 94 -3.12 17.18 -4.72
N GLY A 95 -4.33 16.88 -5.14
CA GLY A 95 -5.31 17.93 -5.44
C GLY A 95 -5.66 18.76 -4.21
N ALA A 96 -5.60 18.16 -3.03
CA ALA A 96 -5.88 18.86 -1.78
C ALA A 96 -4.66 19.57 -1.21
N GLY A 97 -3.51 19.46 -1.88
CA GLY A 97 -2.29 20.13 -1.43
C GLY A 97 -1.54 19.44 -0.32
N ILE A 98 -1.92 18.19 -0.03
CA ILE A 98 -1.27 17.43 1.04
C ILE A 98 0.00 16.73 0.52
N PHE A 99 -0.07 16.15 -0.68
CA PHE A 99 1.07 15.51 -1.31
C PHE A 99 1.58 16.39 -2.44
N GLY A 100 2.90 16.35 -2.69
CA GLY A 100 3.49 17.05 -3.80
C GLY A 100 3.53 16.20 -5.06
N LYS A 101 3.67 16.86 -6.20
CA LYS A 101 3.70 16.21 -7.50
C LYS A 101 4.76 16.90 -8.35
N THR A 102 5.53 16.11 -9.10
CA THR A 102 6.42 16.66 -10.12
C THR A 102 5.75 16.54 -11.48
N GLU A 103 6.32 17.17 -12.49
CA GLU A 103 5.77 17.09 -13.83
C GLU A 103 5.80 15.68 -14.39
N GLU A 104 6.67 14.85 -13.88
CA GLU A 104 6.82 13.50 -14.36
C GLU A 104 5.80 12.54 -13.76
N ASP A 105 5.14 12.95 -12.69
CA ASP A 105 4.19 12.06 -12.02
C ASP A 105 2.88 11.98 -12.80
N SER A 106 2.36 10.77 -12.94
CA SER A 106 1.14 10.50 -13.68
C SER A 106 0.35 9.41 -13.00
N ILE A 107 -0.97 9.46 -13.16
CA ILE A 107 -1.83 8.40 -12.65
C ILE A 107 -1.47 7.06 -13.30
N GLU A 108 -0.91 7.09 -14.50
CA GLU A 108 -0.50 5.87 -15.19
C GLU A 108 0.60 5.14 -14.44
N ASP A 109 1.38 5.85 -13.65
CA ASP A 109 2.45 5.24 -12.86
C ASP A 109 1.92 4.24 -11.84
N PHE A 110 0.63 4.29 -11.55
CA PHE A 110 0.00 3.41 -10.57
C PHE A 110 -0.73 2.24 -11.21
N LYS A 111 -0.62 2.07 -12.53
CA LYS A 111 -1.31 0.97 -13.18
C LYS A 111 -0.51 -0.31 -13.07
N SER A 112 -1.14 -1.32 -12.51
CA SER A 112 -0.65 -2.70 -12.57
C SER A 112 0.79 -2.88 -12.17
N VAL A 113 1.24 -2.13 -11.16
CA VAL A 113 2.60 -2.26 -10.66
C VAL A 113 2.80 -3.65 -10.04
N TYR A 114 1.79 -4.13 -9.33
CA TYR A 114 1.76 -5.51 -8.87
C TYR A 114 0.31 -5.94 -8.72
N ASP A 115 0.13 -7.24 -8.68
CA ASP A 115 -1.18 -7.84 -8.46
C ASP A 115 -1.39 -8.02 -6.96
N PHE A 116 -2.55 -7.62 -6.45
CA PHE A 116 -2.82 -7.68 -5.02
C PHE A 116 -2.84 -9.10 -4.49
N GLU A 117 -3.32 -10.05 -5.28
CA GLU A 117 -3.29 -11.43 -4.83
C GLU A 117 -1.86 -11.91 -4.64
N GLU A 118 -0.99 -11.61 -5.61
CA GLU A 118 0.41 -12.00 -5.50
C GLU A 118 1.12 -11.27 -4.38
N ALA A 119 0.79 -10.01 -4.18
CA ALA A 119 1.49 -9.21 -3.19
C ALA A 119 1.02 -9.50 -1.77
N PHE A 120 -0.27 -9.77 -1.58
CA PHE A 120 -0.87 -9.76 -0.25
C PHE A 120 -1.53 -11.08 0.16
N VAL A 121 -1.77 -11.97 -0.77
CA VAL A 121 -2.40 -13.25 -0.45
C VAL A 121 -1.40 -14.38 -0.54
N LYS A 122 -0.69 -14.47 -1.66
CA LYS A 122 0.24 -15.57 -1.88
C LYS A 122 1.37 -15.67 -0.89
N PRO A 123 1.90 -14.58 -0.33
CA PRO A 123 2.97 -14.72 0.66
C PRO A 123 2.55 -15.52 1.88
N PHE A 124 1.25 -15.64 2.14
CA PHE A 124 0.73 -16.34 3.30
C PHE A 124 0.16 -17.71 2.98
N GLU A 125 0.25 -18.13 1.72
CA GLU A 125 -0.19 -19.46 1.33
C GLU A 125 0.91 -20.48 1.52
N PRO A 126 0.59 -21.72 1.85
CA PRO A 126 1.61 -22.77 1.91
C PRO A 126 2.22 -22.94 0.53
N GLN A 127 3.54 -23.06 0.49
CA GLN A 127 4.23 -23.22 -0.77
C GLN A 127 4.40 -24.70 -1.08
N LYS A 128 4.01 -25.10 -2.26
CA LYS A 128 4.05 -26.50 -2.62
C LYS A 128 5.44 -27.09 -2.55
N ALA A 129 6.43 -26.34 -2.98
CA ALA A 129 7.80 -26.82 -2.93
C ALA A 129 8.26 -27.09 -1.53
N GLN A 130 7.77 -26.33 -0.58
CA GLN A 130 8.15 -26.49 0.82
C GLN A 130 7.29 -27.48 1.53
N THR A 131 6.06 -27.64 1.08
CA THR A 131 5.17 -28.56 1.73
C THR A 131 5.31 -29.96 1.18
N ALA A 132 5.91 -30.06 0.06
CA ALA A 132 6.01 -31.32 -0.59
C ALA A 132 6.58 -32.38 0.28
N PRO A 133 7.52 -32.15 1.05
CA PRO A 133 7.90 -33.27 1.83
C PRO A 133 7.24 -33.29 3.07
N LEU A 134 6.27 -33.04 3.23
CA LEU A 134 5.64 -33.11 4.36
C LEU A 134 5.63 -34.24 4.74
N PRO A 135 6.19 -34.49 5.07
CA PRO A 135 6.37 -35.51 5.16
C PRO A 135 5.47 -36.33 5.44
N LYS A 136 5.34 -36.79 4.99
CA LYS A 136 4.70 -37.26 5.05
C LYS A 136 4.44 -37.82 5.83
N ALA A 137 4.64 -37.69 6.34
CA ALA A 137 4.42 -37.91 6.93
C ALA A 137 3.91 -37.93 7.68
N LEU A 138 3.74 -37.88 7.93
CA LEU A 138 3.26 -37.67 8.49
C LEU A 138 2.64 -38.20 8.72
N PRO A 139 2.74 -38.67 8.78
CA PRO A 139 2.11 -38.95 8.87
C PRO A 139 1.40 -39.33 9.27
N ALA A 140 1.41 -39.47 9.36
CA ALA A 140 0.65 -39.43 9.36
C ALA A 140 0.09 -39.79 9.78
N PRO A 141 0.08 -40.07 9.96
CA PRO A 141 -0.52 -40.09 10.14
C PRO A 141 -1.07 -40.49 10.30
N LYS A 142 -1.23 -40.43 10.40
CA LYS A 142 -1.69 -40.53 10.25
C LYS A 142 -2.41 -40.35 10.32
N VAL A 143 -2.37 -40.40 10.49
CA VAL A 143 -2.87 -40.02 10.32
C VAL A 143 -3.22 -39.85 10.12
N SER A 144 -3.27 -39.87 10.04
CA SER A 144 -3.44 -39.61 9.72
C SER A 144 -3.72 -39.66 9.69
#